data_a774b8eb2069fad50b8976781e2880bd
#
_entry.id   a774b8eb2069fad50b8976781e2880bd
#
_cell.length_a   1.000
_cell.length_b   1.000
_cell.length_c   1.000
_cell.angle_alpha   90.00
_cell.angle_beta   90.00
_cell.angle_gamma   90.00
#
_symmetry.space_group_name_H-M   'P 1'
#
loop_
_entity.id
_entity.type
_entity.pdbx_description
1 polymer ?
#
loop_
_entity_poly.entity_id
_entity_poly.type
_entity_poly.pdbx_seq_one_letter_code
_entity_poly.pdbx_strand_id
1 'polypeptide(L)'
;LAYHQLCKNKTGARRMHSHCRKDFFRNNSLQYFEKGEMVSFPCVEQEFNPQANLVEFLFSPAEVSQEIEAKAVKIAETIIEQLDMIGLLAVELFLTADGELLVNEIAPRPHNSGHHTIEANYESQFGMLLRCLYDMPLASADAKCPAVMVNLLGENGYEGDAAYEGWNEVSALPGVNIHVYGKKTTKSFRKMGHVTVVAQTMEKAKEIALQVKNTLKVKTY
;
A
#
# COMPACT_ATOMS: atom_id res chain seq x y z
N LEU A 1 -19.98 4.41 5.91
CA LEU A 1 -20.72 3.45 6.79
C LEU A 1 -21.72 2.59 6.02
N ALA A 2 -22.43 3.13 5.00
CA ALA A 2 -23.39 2.38 4.15
C ALA A 2 -22.70 1.39 3.22
N TYR A 3 -21.45 1.66 2.80
CA TYR A 3 -20.67 0.82 1.89
C TYR A 3 -20.16 -0.46 2.59
N HIS A 4 -19.81 -0.40 3.84
CA HIS A 4 -19.39 -1.55 4.64
C HIS A 4 -20.52 -2.57 4.85
N GLN A 5 -21.77 -2.10 4.94
CA GLN A 5 -22.95 -2.98 5.07
C GLN A 5 -23.31 -3.68 3.75
N LEU A 6 -23.10 -3.05 2.60
CA LEU A 6 -23.36 -3.64 1.29
C LEU A 6 -22.39 -4.78 0.93
N CYS A 7 -21.15 -4.71 1.36
CA CYS A 7 -20.20 -5.82 1.21
C CYS A 7 -20.46 -7.01 2.14
N LYS A 8 -20.98 -6.80 3.34
CA LYS A 8 -21.30 -7.88 4.30
C LYS A 8 -22.55 -8.68 3.95
N ASN A 9 -23.53 -8.08 3.27
CA ASN A 9 -24.84 -8.69 3.00
C ASN A 9 -24.99 -9.32 1.60
N LYS A 10 -23.99 -9.23 0.72
CA LYS A 10 -24.03 -9.92 -0.57
C LYS A 10 -23.19 -11.18 -0.51
N THR A 11 -23.89 -12.32 -0.36
CA THR A 11 -23.34 -13.67 -0.55
C THR A 11 -22.64 -13.89 -1.90
N GLY A 12 -22.70 -12.91 -2.82
CA GLY A 12 -21.96 -12.83 -4.07
C GLY A 12 -20.46 -12.51 -3.93
N ALA A 13 -20.04 -11.84 -2.87
CA ALA A 13 -18.63 -11.52 -2.64
C ALA A 13 -17.76 -12.78 -2.44
N ARG A 14 -18.32 -13.84 -1.87
CA ARG A 14 -17.64 -15.15 -1.76
C ARG A 14 -17.45 -15.85 -3.11
N ARG A 15 -18.29 -15.56 -4.12
CA ARG A 15 -18.13 -16.10 -5.49
C ARG A 15 -17.08 -15.34 -6.30
N MET A 16 -16.84 -14.06 -6.00
CA MET A 16 -15.80 -13.30 -6.68
C MET A 16 -14.39 -13.75 -6.29
N HIS A 17 -14.18 -14.19 -5.04
CA HIS A 17 -12.91 -14.79 -4.60
C HIS A 17 -12.52 -16.06 -5.35
N SER A 18 -13.49 -16.83 -5.88
CA SER A 18 -13.22 -18.07 -6.60
C SER A 18 -12.84 -17.87 -8.08
N HIS A 19 -13.01 -16.66 -8.64
CA HIS A 19 -12.68 -16.32 -10.03
C HIS A 19 -11.45 -15.41 -10.17
N CYS A 20 -10.93 -14.86 -9.07
CA CYS A 20 -9.65 -14.16 -9.09
C CYS A 20 -8.53 -15.21 -9.05
N ARG A 21 -7.87 -15.44 -10.18
CA ARG A 21 -6.70 -16.36 -10.27
C ARG A 21 -5.47 -15.90 -9.50
N LYS A 22 -5.45 -14.66 -9.03
CA LYS A 22 -4.53 -14.11 -8.04
C LYS A 22 -5.30 -13.06 -7.27
N ASP A 23 -5.24 -13.12 -5.94
CA ASP A 23 -5.77 -12.08 -5.05
C ASP A 23 -4.89 -10.83 -5.12
N PHE A 24 -4.90 -10.17 -6.29
CA PHE A 24 -4.19 -8.93 -6.52
C PHE A 24 -5.11 -7.77 -6.16
N PHE A 25 -4.93 -7.25 -4.97
CA PHE A 25 -5.39 -5.91 -4.68
C PHE A 25 -4.38 -4.94 -5.29
N ARG A 26 -4.85 -4.06 -6.15
CA ARG A 26 -4.03 -3.00 -6.72
C ARG A 26 -4.47 -1.70 -6.12
N ASN A 27 -3.54 -1.09 -5.42
CA ASN A 27 -3.73 0.25 -4.94
C ASN A 27 -3.27 1.20 -6.04
N ASN A 28 -4.24 1.94 -6.54
CA ASN A 28 -3.95 2.88 -7.57
C ASN A 28 -3.93 4.29 -7.02
N SER A 29 -2.85 4.93 -7.33
CA SER A 29 -2.71 6.36 -7.41
C SER A 29 -3.28 7.12 -6.21
N LEU A 30 -2.41 7.51 -5.37
CA LEU A 30 -2.60 8.68 -4.56
C LEU A 30 -2.71 9.85 -5.53
N GLN A 31 -3.89 10.45 -5.65
CA GLN A 31 -4.12 11.56 -6.57
C GLN A 31 -4.27 12.87 -5.85
N TYR A 32 -3.85 13.89 -6.53
CA TYR A 32 -3.82 15.25 -6.07
C TYR A 32 -4.68 16.14 -6.93
N PHE A 33 -5.44 17.01 -6.31
CA PHE A 33 -6.19 18.06 -6.98
C PHE A 33 -5.78 19.41 -6.40
N GLU A 34 -5.05 20.22 -7.16
CA GLU A 34 -4.79 21.61 -6.88
C GLU A 34 -5.16 22.43 -8.11
N LYS A 35 -6.06 23.43 -7.96
CA LYS A 35 -6.45 24.34 -9.03
C LYS A 35 -6.77 23.69 -10.38
N GLY A 36 -7.29 22.46 -10.36
CA GLY A 36 -7.59 21.67 -11.56
C GLY A 36 -6.44 20.80 -12.06
N GLU A 37 -5.30 20.78 -11.38
CA GLU A 37 -4.20 19.87 -11.68
C GLU A 37 -4.30 18.59 -10.82
N MET A 38 -4.01 17.46 -11.44
CA MET A 38 -3.95 16.15 -10.78
C MET A 38 -2.62 15.47 -11.08
N VAL A 39 -2.00 14.87 -10.07
CA VAL A 39 -0.81 14.04 -10.20
C VAL A 39 -1.09 12.67 -9.61
N SER A 40 -0.73 11.62 -10.35
CA SER A 40 -0.95 10.23 -9.96
C SER A 40 0.38 9.56 -9.63
N PHE A 41 0.46 8.91 -8.47
CA PHE A 41 1.55 7.98 -8.19
C PHE A 41 1.42 6.72 -9.04
N PRO A 42 2.52 6.04 -9.41
CA PRO A 42 2.47 4.77 -10.08
C PRO A 42 1.62 3.74 -9.32
N CYS A 43 0.93 2.89 -10.08
CA CYS A 43 0.16 1.80 -9.48
C CYS A 43 1.06 0.87 -8.65
N VAL A 44 0.51 0.35 -7.56
CA VAL A 44 1.17 -0.65 -6.74
C VAL A 44 0.36 -1.94 -6.71
N GLU A 45 1.06 -3.06 -6.56
CA GLU A 45 0.46 -4.37 -6.40
C GLU A 45 0.53 -4.80 -4.93
N GLN A 46 -0.52 -5.41 -4.40
CA GLN A 46 -0.58 -5.88 -3.02
C GLN A 46 -0.78 -7.39 -2.98
N GLU A 47 0.00 -8.05 -2.12
CA GLU A 47 -0.12 -9.46 -1.80
C GLU A 47 -0.61 -9.60 -0.36
N PHE A 48 -1.62 -10.46 -0.17
CA PHE A 48 -2.27 -10.65 1.10
C PHE A 48 -1.77 -11.90 1.82
N ASN A 49 -1.60 -11.77 3.13
CA ASN A 49 -1.43 -12.92 4.01
C ASN A 49 -2.74 -13.71 4.04
N PRO A 50 -2.75 -14.99 3.64
CA PRO A 50 -3.98 -15.77 3.54
C PRO A 50 -4.62 -16.09 4.90
N GLN A 51 -3.85 -16.05 5.99
CA GLN A 51 -4.36 -16.33 7.34
C GLN A 51 -4.95 -15.07 8.00
N ALA A 52 -4.26 -13.93 7.81
CA ALA A 52 -4.65 -12.67 8.42
C ALA A 52 -5.65 -11.88 7.57
N ASN A 53 -5.75 -12.16 6.27
CA ASN A 53 -6.48 -11.36 5.28
C ASN A 53 -6.06 -9.87 5.32
N LEU A 54 -4.77 -9.63 5.51
CA LEU A 54 -4.14 -8.31 5.53
C LEU A 54 -3.01 -8.26 4.50
N VAL A 55 -2.76 -7.07 3.95
CA VAL A 55 -1.62 -6.85 3.07
C VAL A 55 -0.33 -7.22 3.79
N GLU A 56 0.43 -8.14 3.22
CA GLU A 56 1.73 -8.56 3.70
C GLU A 56 2.84 -7.87 2.92
N PHE A 57 2.77 -7.94 1.58
CA PHE A 57 3.71 -7.27 0.69
C PHE A 57 2.99 -6.28 -0.23
N LEU A 58 3.72 -5.23 -0.59
CA LEU A 58 3.32 -4.28 -1.61
C LEU A 58 4.53 -4.08 -2.54
N PHE A 59 4.28 -4.11 -3.85
CA PHE A 59 5.29 -3.96 -4.89
C PHE A 59 5.04 -2.67 -5.67
N SER A 60 6.08 -1.85 -5.84
CA SER A 60 6.03 -0.58 -6.58
C SER A 60 7.18 -0.49 -7.59
N PRO A 61 6.91 -0.18 -8.87
CA PRO A 61 5.59 -0.12 -9.49
C PRO A 61 4.95 -1.51 -9.64
N ALA A 62 3.62 -1.54 -9.84
CA ALA A 62 2.89 -2.77 -10.14
C ALA A 62 3.29 -3.33 -11.51
N GLU A 63 3.35 -4.66 -11.62
CA GLU A 63 3.60 -5.35 -12.89
C GLU A 63 2.29 -5.51 -13.68
N VAL A 64 1.86 -4.43 -14.36
CA VAL A 64 0.64 -4.36 -15.15
C VAL A 64 0.85 -3.76 -16.52
N SER A 65 -0.07 -4.04 -17.44
CA SER A 65 -0.07 -3.36 -18.75
C SER A 65 -0.39 -1.87 -18.59
N GLN A 66 0.18 -1.06 -19.47
CA GLN A 66 -0.12 0.38 -19.52
C GLN A 66 -1.63 0.66 -19.66
N GLU A 67 -2.37 -0.22 -20.36
CA GLU A 67 -3.82 -0.11 -20.51
C GLU A 67 -4.55 -0.23 -19.15
N ILE A 68 -4.16 -1.22 -18.35
CA ILE A 68 -4.72 -1.42 -16.99
C ILE A 68 -4.37 -0.23 -16.09
N GLU A 69 -3.12 0.24 -16.14
CA GLU A 69 -2.69 1.39 -15.36
C GLU A 69 -3.48 2.65 -15.75
N ALA A 70 -3.62 2.93 -17.05
CA ALA A 70 -4.39 4.08 -17.53
C ALA A 70 -5.88 4.02 -17.12
N LYS A 71 -6.50 2.84 -17.19
CA LYS A 71 -7.88 2.64 -16.72
C LYS A 71 -8.01 2.91 -15.23
N ALA A 72 -7.07 2.45 -14.46
CA ALA A 72 -7.08 2.61 -13.03
C ALA A 72 -6.87 4.08 -12.61
N VAL A 73 -5.95 4.81 -13.26
CA VAL A 73 -5.80 6.26 -13.11
C VAL A 73 -7.11 6.97 -13.44
N LYS A 74 -7.76 6.63 -14.57
CA LYS A 74 -9.03 7.26 -14.97
C LYS A 74 -10.17 7.03 -13.97
N ILE A 75 -10.24 5.85 -13.35
CA ILE A 75 -11.20 5.57 -12.27
C ILE A 75 -10.96 6.51 -11.09
N ALA A 76 -9.71 6.63 -10.65
CA ALA A 76 -9.36 7.46 -9.50
C ALA A 76 -9.57 8.96 -9.79
N GLU A 77 -9.25 9.45 -11.00
CA GLU A 77 -9.58 10.81 -11.47
C GLU A 77 -11.09 11.08 -11.41
N THR A 78 -11.87 10.14 -11.93
CA THR A 78 -13.33 10.27 -11.92
C THR A 78 -13.87 10.35 -10.49
N ILE A 79 -13.31 9.55 -9.56
CA ILE A 79 -13.76 9.55 -8.16
C ILE A 79 -13.43 10.89 -7.48
N ILE A 80 -12.19 11.38 -7.62
CA ILE A 80 -11.76 12.62 -6.95
C ILE A 80 -12.54 13.85 -7.51
N GLU A 81 -12.80 13.87 -8.83
CA GLU A 81 -13.61 14.89 -9.48
C GLU A 81 -15.06 14.87 -8.97
N GLN A 82 -15.69 13.68 -8.92
CA GLN A 82 -17.07 13.54 -8.48
C GLN A 82 -17.25 13.85 -6.98
N LEU A 83 -16.22 13.69 -6.19
CA LEU A 83 -16.21 14.06 -4.78
C LEU A 83 -15.88 15.55 -4.55
N ASP A 84 -15.55 16.30 -5.62
CA ASP A 84 -15.05 17.68 -5.53
C ASP A 84 -13.96 17.84 -4.43
N MET A 85 -13.05 16.87 -4.42
CA MET A 85 -12.09 16.74 -3.33
C MET A 85 -10.78 17.42 -3.68
N ILE A 86 -10.25 18.20 -2.74
CA ILE A 86 -8.89 18.73 -2.77
C ILE A 86 -8.06 17.96 -1.73
N GLY A 87 -6.88 17.50 -2.12
CA GLY A 87 -5.98 16.76 -1.25
C GLY A 87 -5.59 15.39 -1.78
N LEU A 88 -5.41 14.44 -0.89
CA LEU A 88 -4.89 13.10 -1.17
C LEU A 88 -6.01 12.06 -1.15
N LEU A 89 -6.14 11.31 -2.22
CA LEU A 89 -7.06 10.18 -2.31
C LEU A 89 -6.30 8.89 -2.64
N ALA A 90 -6.45 7.86 -1.83
CA ALA A 90 -6.06 6.50 -2.17
C ALA A 90 -7.28 5.73 -2.66
N VAL A 91 -7.13 5.01 -3.77
CA VAL A 91 -8.19 4.16 -4.35
C VAL A 91 -7.67 2.74 -4.46
N GLU A 92 -8.28 1.82 -3.75
CA GLU A 92 -7.99 0.40 -3.87
C GLU A 92 -8.88 -0.26 -4.92
N LEU A 93 -8.26 -1.03 -5.81
CA LEU A 93 -8.94 -1.68 -6.92
C LEU A 93 -8.65 -3.18 -6.92
N PHE A 94 -9.67 -3.98 -7.20
CA PHE A 94 -9.50 -5.36 -7.62
C PHE A 94 -9.31 -5.42 -9.14
N LEU A 95 -8.34 -6.19 -9.60
CA LEU A 95 -8.25 -6.60 -10.99
C LEU A 95 -8.79 -8.03 -11.11
N THR A 96 -9.84 -8.18 -11.92
CA THR A 96 -10.42 -9.49 -12.21
C THR A 96 -9.56 -10.28 -13.20
N ALA A 97 -9.82 -11.59 -13.32
CA ALA A 97 -9.16 -12.45 -14.31
C ALA A 97 -9.45 -12.00 -15.77
N ASP A 98 -10.58 -11.35 -15.97
CA ASP A 98 -11.03 -10.85 -17.29
C ASP A 98 -10.50 -9.44 -17.59
N GLY A 99 -9.66 -8.87 -16.69
CA GLY A 99 -9.03 -7.56 -16.85
C GLY A 99 -9.93 -6.38 -16.48
N GLU A 100 -11.03 -6.61 -15.79
CA GLU A 100 -11.87 -5.55 -15.25
C GLU A 100 -11.30 -5.00 -13.94
N LEU A 101 -11.49 -3.70 -13.69
CA LEU A 101 -11.13 -3.02 -12.46
C LEU A 101 -12.37 -2.70 -11.65
N LEU A 102 -12.41 -3.15 -10.42
CA LEU A 102 -13.51 -2.92 -9.48
C LEU A 102 -13.00 -2.13 -8.27
N VAL A 103 -13.67 -1.04 -7.93
CA VAL A 103 -13.34 -0.24 -6.75
C VAL A 103 -13.64 -1.05 -5.48
N ASN A 104 -12.64 -1.21 -4.62
CA ASN A 104 -12.76 -1.87 -3.32
C ASN A 104 -12.98 -0.84 -2.20
N GLU A 105 -12.04 0.08 -2.05
CA GLU A 105 -12.02 1.06 -0.96
C GLU A 105 -11.45 2.38 -1.47
N ILE A 106 -11.91 3.49 -0.89
CA ILE A 106 -11.31 4.81 -1.05
C ILE A 106 -10.92 5.39 0.31
N ALA A 107 -9.78 6.05 0.37
CA ALA A 107 -9.30 6.68 1.59
C ALA A 107 -8.82 8.12 1.30
N PRO A 108 -9.56 9.16 1.74
CA PRO A 108 -9.21 10.56 1.54
C PRO A 108 -8.15 11.02 2.56
N ARG A 109 -7.02 10.34 2.61
CA ARG A 109 -5.91 10.55 3.56
C ARG A 109 -4.69 9.74 3.14
N PRO A 110 -3.50 10.00 3.74
CA PRO A 110 -2.37 9.09 3.62
C PRO A 110 -2.78 7.66 3.97
N HIS A 111 -2.38 6.73 3.12
CA HIS A 111 -2.77 5.33 3.20
C HIS A 111 -1.54 4.41 3.32
N ASN A 112 -1.73 3.24 3.93
CA ASN A 112 -0.64 2.26 4.13
C ASN A 112 0.06 1.91 2.82
N SER A 113 -0.70 1.74 1.75
CA SER A 113 -0.18 1.42 0.43
C SER A 113 0.68 2.52 -0.23
N GLY A 114 0.62 3.76 0.28
CA GLY A 114 1.47 4.85 -0.15
C GLY A 114 2.73 5.05 0.72
N HIS A 115 2.96 4.23 1.74
CA HIS A 115 4.10 4.44 2.64
C HIS A 115 5.45 4.23 1.96
N HIS A 116 5.56 3.33 0.98
CA HIS A 116 6.76 3.11 0.19
C HIS A 116 7.25 4.38 -0.53
N THR A 117 6.35 5.34 -0.77
CA THR A 117 6.70 6.60 -1.45
C THR A 117 7.71 7.45 -0.70
N ILE A 118 7.91 7.22 0.61
CA ILE A 118 8.89 7.94 1.43
C ILE A 118 10.29 7.75 0.83
N GLU A 119 10.65 6.53 0.47
CA GLU A 119 11.97 6.19 -0.06
C GLU A 119 11.98 6.06 -1.59
N ALA A 120 10.94 5.50 -2.17
CA ALA A 120 10.93 5.04 -3.55
C ALA A 120 10.52 6.10 -4.59
N ASN A 121 9.88 7.21 -4.20
CA ASN A 121 9.38 8.22 -5.12
C ASN A 121 10.10 9.56 -4.94
N TYR A 122 10.04 10.45 -5.94
CA TYR A 122 10.62 11.80 -5.85
C TYR A 122 9.93 12.63 -4.76
N GLU A 123 8.61 12.51 -4.64
CA GLU A 123 7.86 13.08 -3.53
C GLU A 123 7.05 11.99 -2.83
N SER A 124 6.93 12.09 -1.52
CA SER A 124 6.14 11.15 -0.73
C SER A 124 4.65 11.52 -0.70
N GLN A 125 3.79 10.56 -0.39
CA GLN A 125 2.37 10.86 -0.15
C GLN A 125 2.17 11.93 0.94
N PHE A 126 3.05 11.99 1.92
CA PHE A 126 2.96 12.97 3.00
C PHE A 126 3.38 14.37 2.56
N GLY A 127 4.52 14.48 1.86
CA GLY A 127 4.98 15.75 1.31
C GLY A 127 4.01 16.29 0.29
N MET A 128 3.47 15.42 -0.56
CA MET A 128 2.47 15.79 -1.54
C MET A 128 1.19 16.30 -0.84
N LEU A 129 0.68 15.65 0.21
CA LEU A 129 -0.45 16.16 0.99
C LEU A 129 -0.18 17.55 1.56
N LEU A 130 1.03 17.79 2.09
CA LEU A 130 1.40 19.11 2.60
C LEU A 130 1.38 20.17 1.49
N ARG A 131 1.82 19.83 0.26
CA ARG A 131 1.74 20.74 -0.88
C ARG A 131 0.32 21.17 -1.16
N CYS A 132 -0.65 20.25 -1.15
CA CYS A 132 -2.05 20.61 -1.30
C CYS A 132 -2.58 21.47 -0.16
N LEU A 133 -2.26 21.15 1.08
CA LEU A 133 -2.74 21.90 2.24
C LEU A 133 -2.21 23.34 2.30
N TYR A 134 -1.04 23.56 1.72
CA TYR A 134 -0.37 24.88 1.70
C TYR A 134 -0.41 25.56 0.33
N ASP A 135 -1.24 25.07 -0.60
CA ASP A 135 -1.38 25.62 -1.96
C ASP A 135 -0.03 25.75 -2.69
N MET A 136 0.85 24.76 -2.50
CA MET A 136 2.17 24.71 -3.15
C MET A 136 2.08 23.95 -4.49
N PRO A 137 2.95 24.27 -5.47
CA PRO A 137 3.01 23.49 -6.73
C PRO A 137 3.18 21.99 -6.46
N LEU A 138 2.45 21.16 -7.22
CA LEU A 138 2.61 19.70 -7.14
C LEU A 138 4.01 19.29 -7.60
N ALA A 139 4.56 18.26 -6.96
CA ALA A 139 5.86 17.70 -7.31
C ALA A 139 5.69 16.43 -8.16
N SER A 140 6.78 15.90 -8.73
CA SER A 140 6.75 14.62 -9.41
C SER A 140 6.43 13.50 -8.42
N ALA A 141 5.42 12.70 -8.76
CA ALA A 141 5.06 11.48 -8.04
C ALA A 141 5.79 10.23 -8.60
N ASP A 142 6.68 10.39 -9.58
CA ASP A 142 7.37 9.29 -10.23
C ASP A 142 8.22 8.47 -9.24
N ALA A 143 8.31 7.17 -9.50
CA ALA A 143 9.20 6.29 -8.77
C ALA A 143 10.66 6.54 -9.16
N LYS A 144 11.54 6.63 -8.17
CA LYS A 144 13.02 6.68 -8.37
C LYS A 144 13.61 5.31 -8.61
N CYS A 145 13.02 4.29 -8.01
CA CYS A 145 13.50 2.92 -8.06
C CYS A 145 12.39 1.94 -7.69
N PRO A 146 12.54 0.65 -8.07
CA PRO A 146 11.68 -0.42 -7.57
C PRO A 146 11.72 -0.52 -6.05
N ALA A 147 10.57 -0.80 -5.45
CA ALA A 147 10.44 -0.97 -4.02
C ALA A 147 9.47 -2.09 -3.65
N VAL A 148 9.74 -2.73 -2.53
CA VAL A 148 8.82 -3.66 -1.86
C VAL A 148 8.59 -3.17 -0.43
N MET A 149 7.34 -2.97 -0.06
CA MET A 149 6.98 -2.68 1.32
C MET A 149 6.46 -3.95 2.01
N VAL A 150 6.95 -4.20 3.22
CA VAL A 150 6.51 -5.30 4.08
C VAL A 150 5.81 -4.71 5.29
N ASN A 151 4.56 -5.11 5.55
CA ASN A 151 3.90 -4.73 6.80
C ASN A 151 4.47 -5.51 7.98
N LEU A 152 4.85 -4.82 9.05
CA LEU A 152 5.23 -5.43 10.31
C LEU A 152 3.96 -5.70 11.14
N LEU A 153 3.59 -6.96 11.20
CA LEU A 153 2.44 -7.44 11.96
C LEU A 153 2.90 -8.12 13.24
N GLY A 154 2.14 -7.95 14.33
CA GLY A 154 2.33 -8.77 15.52
C GLY A 154 2.18 -10.25 15.18
N GLU A 155 3.14 -11.07 15.61
CA GLU A 155 3.14 -12.51 15.37
C GLU A 155 1.91 -13.17 16.03
N ASN A 156 1.41 -14.22 15.39
CA ASN A 156 0.23 -14.93 15.89
C ASN A 156 0.52 -15.58 17.25
N GLY A 157 -0.40 -15.41 18.18
CA GLY A 157 -0.29 -15.97 19.55
C GLY A 157 0.47 -15.09 20.54
N TYR A 158 1.01 -13.94 20.13
CA TYR A 158 1.68 -12.99 21.03
C TYR A 158 0.76 -11.81 21.34
N GLU A 159 0.62 -11.50 22.63
CA GLU A 159 -0.12 -10.32 23.12
C GLU A 159 0.55 -9.75 24.37
N GLY A 160 0.93 -8.45 24.32
CA GLY A 160 1.64 -7.76 25.43
C GLY A 160 2.59 -6.70 24.92
N ASP A 161 3.61 -6.37 25.70
CA ASP A 161 4.60 -5.36 25.35
C ASP A 161 5.42 -5.80 24.12
N ALA A 162 5.51 -4.87 23.14
CA ALA A 162 6.08 -5.17 21.85
C ALA A 162 7.61 -5.31 21.90
N ALA A 163 8.10 -6.43 21.39
CA ALA A 163 9.51 -6.69 21.15
C ALA A 163 9.77 -6.94 19.66
N TYR A 164 10.91 -6.46 19.16
CA TYR A 164 11.31 -6.58 17.75
C TYR A 164 12.57 -7.45 17.65
N GLU A 165 12.38 -8.72 17.29
CA GLU A 165 13.48 -9.66 17.06
C GLU A 165 14.05 -9.49 15.64
N GLY A 166 15.37 -9.69 15.45
CA GLY A 166 16.03 -9.59 14.14
C GLY A 166 16.29 -8.16 13.66
N TRP A 167 16.10 -7.15 14.52
CA TRP A 167 16.26 -5.74 14.15
C TRP A 167 17.64 -5.42 13.59
N ASN A 168 18.69 -5.80 14.30
CA ASN A 168 20.08 -5.48 13.92
C ASN A 168 20.46 -6.13 12.58
N GLU A 169 20.01 -7.35 12.35
CA GLU A 169 20.28 -8.09 11.11
C GLU A 169 19.61 -7.44 9.92
N VAL A 170 18.33 -7.07 10.08
CA VAL A 170 17.54 -6.45 9.00
C VAL A 170 17.98 -5.02 8.73
N SER A 171 18.31 -4.24 9.77
CA SER A 171 18.76 -2.85 9.59
C SER A 171 20.13 -2.75 8.89
N ALA A 172 20.91 -3.82 8.85
CA ALA A 172 22.19 -3.90 8.14
C ALA A 172 22.04 -4.24 6.65
N LEU A 173 20.85 -4.64 6.19
CA LEU A 173 20.62 -4.98 4.79
C LEU A 173 20.57 -3.72 3.92
N PRO A 174 21.13 -3.75 2.69
CA PRO A 174 21.13 -2.60 1.80
C PRO A 174 19.70 -2.27 1.33
N GLY A 175 19.38 -0.97 1.30
CA GLY A 175 18.10 -0.47 0.82
C GLY A 175 16.91 -0.69 1.75
N VAL A 176 17.14 -1.20 2.96
CA VAL A 176 16.10 -1.44 3.97
C VAL A 176 15.86 -0.19 4.82
N ASN A 177 14.61 0.21 4.95
CA ASN A 177 14.16 1.34 5.74
C ASN A 177 13.02 0.88 6.67
N ILE A 178 13.26 0.90 7.98
CA ILE A 178 12.32 0.37 8.98
C ILE A 178 11.56 1.53 9.62
N HIS A 179 10.22 1.46 9.58
CA HIS A 179 9.30 2.42 10.19
C HIS A 179 8.44 1.74 11.24
N VAL A 180 8.62 2.11 12.51
CA VAL A 180 7.75 1.63 13.60
C VAL A 180 6.74 2.69 14.00
N TYR A 181 5.52 2.24 14.30
CA TYR A 181 4.41 3.15 14.64
C TYR A 181 4.36 3.55 16.13
N GLY A 182 5.37 3.18 16.93
CA GLY A 182 5.48 3.57 18.35
C GLY A 182 4.41 2.96 19.26
N LYS A 183 3.71 1.91 18.82
CA LYS A 183 2.73 1.22 19.66
C LYS A 183 3.44 0.42 20.74
N LYS A 184 3.11 0.67 22.01
CA LYS A 184 3.74 -0.01 23.15
C LYS A 184 3.45 -1.50 23.21
N THR A 185 2.20 -1.88 22.87
CA THR A 185 1.77 -3.27 22.92
C THR A 185 1.49 -3.83 21.53
N THR A 186 1.69 -5.12 21.34
CA THR A 186 1.30 -5.86 20.15
C THR A 186 0.20 -6.87 20.48
N LYS A 187 -0.43 -7.41 19.47
CA LYS A 187 -1.32 -8.57 19.47
C LYS A 187 -1.29 -9.20 18.08
N SER A 188 -1.81 -10.42 17.96
CA SER A 188 -1.87 -11.13 16.68
C SER A 188 -2.36 -10.23 15.55
N PHE A 189 -1.56 -10.12 14.47
CA PHE A 189 -1.83 -9.35 13.24
C PHE A 189 -2.01 -7.84 13.40
N ARG A 190 -1.69 -7.28 14.56
CA ARG A 190 -1.71 -5.81 14.73
C ARG A 190 -0.60 -5.18 13.89
N LYS A 191 -0.95 -4.20 13.04
CA LYS A 191 0.04 -3.41 12.30
C LYS A 191 0.89 -2.59 13.27
N MET A 192 2.17 -2.91 13.36
CA MET A 192 3.14 -2.31 14.30
C MET A 192 4.13 -1.39 13.59
N GLY A 193 4.24 -1.51 12.28
CA GLY A 193 5.13 -0.74 11.44
C GLY A 193 5.08 -1.23 10.00
N HIS A 194 6.05 -0.79 9.21
CA HIS A 194 6.35 -1.32 7.89
C HIS A 194 7.86 -1.22 7.62
N VAL A 195 8.32 -1.97 6.65
CA VAL A 195 9.67 -1.86 6.11
C VAL A 195 9.57 -1.59 4.62
N THR A 196 10.22 -0.53 4.13
CA THR A 196 10.39 -0.28 2.70
C THR A 196 11.77 -0.77 2.29
N VAL A 197 11.80 -1.64 1.30
CA VAL A 197 13.02 -2.13 0.66
C VAL A 197 13.12 -1.52 -0.73
N VAL A 198 14.14 -0.72 -0.99
CA VAL A 198 14.44 -0.16 -2.30
C VAL A 198 15.65 -0.86 -2.92
N ALA A 199 15.61 -1.13 -4.23
CA ALA A 199 16.70 -1.79 -4.94
C ALA A 199 16.75 -1.34 -6.41
N GLN A 200 17.82 -1.76 -7.12
CA GLN A 200 17.96 -1.46 -8.54
C GLN A 200 16.98 -2.24 -9.41
N THR A 201 16.56 -3.42 -8.98
CA THR A 201 15.57 -4.25 -9.67
C THR A 201 14.50 -4.76 -8.71
N MET A 202 13.32 -5.07 -9.25
CA MET A 202 12.21 -5.62 -8.47
C MET A 202 12.55 -6.99 -7.87
N GLU A 203 13.29 -7.83 -8.59
CA GLU A 203 13.71 -9.15 -8.12
C GLU A 203 14.59 -9.02 -6.88
N LYS A 204 15.53 -8.07 -6.89
CA LYS A 204 16.41 -7.84 -5.72
C LYS A 204 15.64 -7.25 -4.54
N ALA A 205 14.69 -6.36 -4.79
CA ALA A 205 13.83 -5.83 -3.75
C ALA A 205 12.97 -6.95 -3.12
N LYS A 206 12.40 -7.85 -3.94
CA LYS A 206 11.62 -9.02 -3.47
C LYS A 206 12.47 -9.98 -2.63
N GLU A 207 13.69 -10.29 -3.06
CA GLU A 207 14.63 -11.16 -2.34
C GLU A 207 14.90 -10.61 -0.92
N ILE A 208 15.27 -9.32 -0.83
CA ILE A 208 15.57 -8.67 0.44
C ILE A 208 14.30 -8.57 1.31
N ALA A 209 13.15 -8.23 0.72
CA ALA A 209 11.88 -8.13 1.43
C ALA A 209 11.45 -9.47 2.05
N LEU A 210 11.69 -10.59 1.35
CA LEU A 210 11.45 -11.92 1.89
C LEU A 210 12.39 -12.22 3.07
N GLN A 211 13.66 -11.82 2.99
CA GLN A 211 14.60 -11.94 4.11
C GLN A 211 14.13 -11.09 5.30
N VAL A 212 13.70 -9.84 5.07
CA VAL A 212 13.11 -8.98 6.11
C VAL A 212 11.94 -9.67 6.79
N LYS A 213 10.98 -10.17 5.99
CA LYS A 213 9.78 -10.88 6.50
C LYS A 213 10.13 -12.08 7.38
N ASN A 214 11.16 -12.83 6.99
CA ASN A 214 11.57 -14.04 7.71
C ASN A 214 12.34 -13.74 8.98
N THR A 215 13.07 -12.63 9.03
CA THR A 215 14.01 -12.29 10.12
C THR A 215 13.38 -11.33 11.13
N LEU A 216 12.74 -10.23 10.68
CA LEU A 216 12.17 -9.23 11.59
C LEU A 216 10.79 -9.66 12.07
N LYS A 217 10.69 -9.98 13.37
CA LYS A 217 9.46 -10.45 14.00
C LYS A 217 9.02 -9.50 15.11
N VAL A 218 7.70 -9.27 15.20
CA VAL A 218 7.11 -8.49 16.28
C VAL A 218 6.43 -9.44 17.26
N LYS A 219 7.02 -9.63 18.41
CA LYS A 219 6.58 -10.53 19.48
C LYS A 219 6.38 -9.79 20.80
N THR A 220 6.31 -10.52 21.88
CA THR A 220 6.33 -10.02 23.26
C THR A 220 7.54 -10.58 24.00
N TYR A 221 7.95 -9.88 25.05
CA TYR A 221 8.95 -10.41 26.00
C TYR A 221 8.39 -11.59 26.79
#